data_79c0ff1f7e4759bd13f1ccfde979a519
#
_entry.id   79c0ff1f7e4759bd13f1ccfde979a519
#
_cell.length_a   1.000
_cell.length_b   1.000
_cell.length_c   1.000
_cell.angle_alpha   90.00
_cell.angle_beta   90.00
_cell.angle_gamma   90.00
#
_symmetry.space_group_name_H-M   'P 1'
#
loop_
_entity.id
_entity.type
_entity.pdbx_description
1 polymer ?
#
loop_
_entity_poly.entity_id
_entity_poly.type
_entity_poly.pdbx_seq_one_letter_code
_entity_poly.pdbx_strand_id
1 'polypeptide(L)'
;KTVGIGIYAKSGASTVELSNQIKVKIKELNKSLPDGLKLEIAFNRATYIGAAIEEVYKSLVIAFVLVVLIIYLFLGNLKAVIVPAVALPVSLIGSFLGLYIFDLSINIFVLLSFILAIGIITDDSVIMTDAIYTRIENGETPLVAAYKGSKQITFAIIATTLILVAVFLPLIFIKGISGTLFKETAIALSFSIVVSSFVALTLSPMLGSKFL
;
A
#
# COMPACT_ATOMS: atom_id res chain seq x y z
N LYS A 1 -8.43 46.50 6.24
CA LYS A 1 -8.82 45.57 7.32
C LYS A 1 -9.14 44.25 6.72
N THR A 2 -8.56 43.16 7.25
CA THR A 2 -8.81 41.79 6.81
C THR A 2 -9.50 41.01 7.93
N VAL A 3 -10.44 40.15 7.58
CA VAL A 3 -11.09 39.22 8.49
C VAL A 3 -10.71 37.79 8.04
N GLY A 4 -10.22 36.98 8.98
CA GLY A 4 -9.85 35.60 8.72
C GLY A 4 -10.99 34.64 9.07
N ILE A 5 -11.33 33.73 8.17
CA ILE A 5 -12.28 32.65 8.39
C ILE A 5 -11.49 31.33 8.36
N GLY A 6 -11.51 30.57 9.46
CA GLY A 6 -10.92 29.25 9.54
C GLY A 6 -11.94 28.16 9.21
N ILE A 7 -11.65 27.32 8.22
CA ILE A 7 -12.48 26.17 7.86
C ILE A 7 -11.68 24.89 8.18
N TYR A 8 -12.28 24.00 8.96
CA TYR A 8 -11.66 22.76 9.41
C TYR A 8 -12.45 21.54 8.91
N ALA A 9 -11.73 20.54 8.47
CA ALA A 9 -12.34 19.27 8.12
C ALA A 9 -12.90 18.57 9.37
N LYS A 10 -14.08 17.99 9.26
CA LYS A 10 -14.62 17.11 10.30
C LYS A 10 -13.77 15.81 10.33
N SER A 11 -13.69 15.17 11.49
CA SER A 11 -13.01 13.88 11.62
C SER A 11 -13.52 12.88 10.56
N GLY A 12 -12.62 12.22 9.86
CA GLY A 12 -12.92 11.31 8.76
C GLY A 12 -13.16 11.94 7.38
N ALA A 13 -13.21 13.27 7.27
CA ALA A 13 -13.38 13.94 5.97
C ALA A 13 -12.03 14.17 5.26
N SER A 14 -12.01 14.00 3.94
CA SER A 14 -10.83 14.30 3.12
C SER A 14 -10.54 15.80 3.09
N THR A 15 -9.40 16.20 3.64
CA THR A 15 -8.94 17.60 3.63
C THR A 15 -8.70 18.11 2.20
N VAL A 16 -8.25 17.24 1.29
CA VAL A 16 -7.99 17.59 -0.11
C VAL A 16 -9.30 17.86 -0.84
N GLU A 17 -10.29 16.99 -0.67
CA GLU A 17 -11.62 17.13 -1.27
C GLU A 17 -12.32 18.40 -0.75
N LEU A 18 -12.31 18.63 0.56
CA LEU A 18 -12.83 19.83 1.17
C LEU A 18 -12.17 21.10 0.60
N SER A 19 -10.85 21.09 0.45
CA SER A 19 -10.13 22.23 -0.14
C SER A 19 -10.57 22.52 -1.57
N ASN A 20 -10.79 21.48 -2.38
CA ASN A 20 -11.25 21.65 -3.76
C ASN A 20 -12.66 22.24 -3.81
N GLN A 21 -13.57 21.77 -2.96
CA GLN A 21 -14.92 22.32 -2.84
C GLN A 21 -14.89 23.80 -2.39
N ILE A 22 -14.03 24.15 -1.43
CA ILE A 22 -13.87 25.54 -0.96
C ILE A 22 -13.32 26.43 -2.08
N LYS A 23 -12.33 25.99 -2.85
CA LYS A 23 -11.79 26.73 -4.00
C LYS A 23 -12.88 27.07 -5.04
N VAL A 24 -13.74 26.11 -5.35
CA VAL A 24 -14.89 26.33 -6.24
C VAL A 24 -15.85 27.36 -5.64
N LYS A 25 -16.18 27.18 -4.34
CA LYS A 25 -17.13 28.07 -3.64
C LYS A 25 -16.62 29.50 -3.53
N ILE A 26 -15.31 29.70 -3.25
CA ILE A 26 -14.70 31.02 -3.24
C ILE A 26 -14.77 31.70 -4.61
N LYS A 27 -14.57 30.96 -5.71
CA LYS A 27 -14.73 31.50 -7.06
C LYS A 27 -16.16 31.96 -7.36
N GLU A 28 -17.16 31.21 -6.88
CA GLU A 28 -18.57 31.57 -7.02
C GLU A 28 -18.90 32.82 -6.17
N LEU A 29 -18.50 32.82 -4.91
CA LEU A 29 -18.78 33.92 -3.98
C LEU A 29 -18.12 35.23 -4.43
N ASN A 30 -16.89 35.18 -4.94
CA ASN A 30 -16.20 36.37 -5.46
C ASN A 30 -16.92 37.05 -6.62
N LYS A 31 -17.83 36.33 -7.33
CA LYS A 31 -18.67 36.94 -8.39
C LYS A 31 -19.88 37.71 -7.83
N SER A 32 -20.27 37.41 -6.60
CA SER A 32 -21.44 37.99 -5.95
C SER A 32 -21.09 38.96 -4.83
N LEU A 33 -19.80 39.15 -4.53
CA LEU A 33 -19.36 40.11 -3.51
C LEU A 33 -19.45 41.54 -4.03
N PRO A 34 -19.80 42.51 -3.15
CA PRO A 34 -19.74 43.96 -3.45
C PRO A 34 -18.33 44.42 -3.83
N ASP A 35 -18.27 45.48 -4.63
CA ASP A 35 -16.99 46.09 -5.02
C ASP A 35 -16.13 46.46 -3.80
N GLY A 36 -14.85 46.08 -3.86
CA GLY A 36 -13.88 46.29 -2.78
C GLY A 36 -13.76 45.14 -1.78
N LEU A 37 -14.57 44.09 -1.88
CA LEU A 37 -14.42 42.86 -1.07
C LEU A 37 -13.94 41.72 -1.95
N LYS A 38 -12.95 40.96 -1.44
CA LYS A 38 -12.40 39.79 -2.13
C LYS A 38 -12.08 38.69 -1.11
N LEU A 39 -12.49 37.46 -1.43
CA LEU A 39 -12.10 36.27 -0.68
C LEU A 39 -10.84 35.68 -1.30
N GLU A 40 -9.81 35.52 -0.48
CA GLU A 40 -8.55 34.88 -0.86
C GLU A 40 -8.19 33.78 0.13
N ILE A 41 -7.53 32.74 -0.37
CA ILE A 41 -7.03 31.66 0.48
C ILE A 41 -5.66 32.08 1.01
N ALA A 42 -5.61 32.44 2.29
CA ALA A 42 -4.37 32.84 2.96
C ALA A 42 -3.47 31.63 3.27
N PHE A 43 -4.08 30.50 3.67
CA PHE A 43 -3.34 29.29 4.02
C PHE A 43 -4.16 28.04 3.65
N ASN A 44 -3.51 27.06 3.04
CA ASN A 44 -4.16 25.82 2.63
C ASN A 44 -3.29 24.59 2.93
N ARG A 45 -3.62 23.86 3.98
CA ARG A 45 -2.95 22.60 4.34
C ARG A 45 -3.10 21.51 3.28
N ALA A 46 -4.22 21.48 2.55
CA ALA A 46 -4.47 20.46 1.55
C ALA A 46 -3.46 20.47 0.40
N THR A 47 -2.82 21.60 0.12
CA THR A 47 -1.76 21.69 -0.90
C THR A 47 -0.56 20.80 -0.55
N TYR A 48 -0.15 20.83 0.72
CA TYR A 48 0.95 19.99 1.22
C TYR A 48 0.56 18.51 1.25
N ILE A 49 -0.67 18.21 1.71
CA ILE A 49 -1.18 16.84 1.75
C ILE A 49 -1.31 16.27 0.33
N GLY A 50 -1.84 17.05 -0.62
CA GLY A 50 -1.95 16.64 -2.01
C GLY A 50 -0.59 16.36 -2.66
N ALA A 51 0.39 17.24 -2.45
CA ALA A 51 1.77 17.03 -2.93
C ALA A 51 2.42 15.78 -2.30
N ALA A 52 2.20 15.56 -1.00
CA ALA A 52 2.71 14.36 -0.33
C ALA A 52 2.06 13.07 -0.87
N ILE A 53 0.75 13.08 -1.14
CA ILE A 53 0.06 11.94 -1.77
C ILE A 53 0.62 11.66 -3.17
N GLU A 54 0.85 12.70 -3.97
CA GLU A 54 1.44 12.56 -5.32
C GLU A 54 2.85 11.98 -5.24
N GLU A 55 3.67 12.43 -4.29
CA GLU A 55 5.03 11.92 -4.09
C GLU A 55 5.04 10.45 -3.64
N VAL A 56 4.10 10.09 -2.76
CA VAL A 56 3.90 8.68 -2.37
C VAL A 56 3.52 7.84 -3.58
N TYR A 57 2.61 8.32 -4.43
CA TYR A 57 2.21 7.59 -5.64
C TYR A 57 3.40 7.35 -6.59
N LYS A 58 4.24 8.37 -6.80
CA LYS A 58 5.49 8.23 -7.56
C LYS A 58 6.43 7.22 -6.92
N SER A 59 6.59 7.30 -5.61
CA SER A 59 7.43 6.36 -4.85
C SER A 59 6.94 4.92 -4.95
N LEU A 60 5.61 4.67 -4.91
CA LEU A 60 5.02 3.37 -5.12
C LEU A 60 5.35 2.80 -6.51
N VAL A 61 5.22 3.63 -7.56
CA VAL A 61 5.55 3.21 -8.93
C VAL A 61 7.05 2.91 -9.07
N ILE A 62 7.91 3.77 -8.53
CA ILE A 62 9.36 3.57 -8.55
C ILE A 62 9.74 2.30 -7.80
N ALA A 63 9.20 2.09 -6.60
CA ALA A 63 9.44 0.89 -5.81
C ALA A 63 8.99 -0.37 -6.56
N PHE A 64 7.81 -0.35 -7.18
CA PHE A 64 7.33 -1.45 -8.01
C PHE A 64 8.30 -1.79 -9.16
N VAL A 65 8.71 -0.78 -9.92
CA VAL A 65 9.64 -0.96 -11.06
C VAL A 65 10.99 -1.51 -10.58
N LEU A 66 11.54 -0.95 -9.48
CA LEU A 66 12.80 -1.42 -8.92
C LEU A 66 12.72 -2.87 -8.43
N VAL A 67 11.64 -3.24 -7.74
CA VAL A 67 11.42 -4.61 -7.27
C VAL A 67 11.33 -5.57 -8.46
N VAL A 68 10.54 -5.27 -9.48
CA VAL A 68 10.44 -6.10 -10.69
C VAL A 68 11.80 -6.25 -11.38
N LEU A 69 12.57 -5.17 -11.46
CA LEU A 69 13.91 -5.18 -12.04
C LEU A 69 14.87 -6.07 -11.23
N ILE A 70 14.86 -5.95 -9.90
CA ILE A 70 15.70 -6.75 -9.01
C ILE A 70 15.34 -8.23 -9.15
N ILE A 71 14.06 -8.58 -9.12
CA ILE A 71 13.59 -9.95 -9.29
C ILE A 71 14.05 -10.51 -10.63
N TYR A 72 13.96 -9.72 -11.70
CA TYR A 72 14.44 -10.11 -13.01
C TYR A 72 15.96 -10.40 -13.03
N LEU A 73 16.75 -9.57 -12.36
CA LEU A 73 18.19 -9.78 -12.26
C LEU A 73 18.56 -11.04 -11.48
N PHE A 74 17.79 -11.41 -10.45
CA PHE A 74 18.03 -12.62 -9.65
C PHE A 74 17.54 -13.89 -10.32
N LEU A 75 16.33 -13.91 -10.87
CA LEU A 75 15.73 -15.09 -11.46
C LEU A 75 16.17 -15.32 -12.92
N GLY A 76 16.68 -14.31 -13.62
CA GLY A 76 17.16 -14.42 -15.00
C GLY A 76 16.09 -14.82 -16.03
N ASN A 77 14.83 -14.98 -15.62
CA ASN A 77 13.74 -15.45 -16.46
C ASN A 77 12.51 -14.54 -16.33
N LEU A 78 12.13 -13.92 -17.45
CA LEU A 78 10.97 -13.01 -17.51
C LEU A 78 9.65 -13.68 -17.12
N LYS A 79 9.48 -14.99 -17.40
CA LYS A 79 8.26 -15.69 -17.02
C LYS A 79 8.13 -15.84 -15.50
N ALA A 80 9.24 -16.11 -14.81
CA ALA A 80 9.27 -16.21 -13.36
C ALA A 80 8.93 -14.86 -12.69
N VAL A 81 9.36 -13.74 -13.29
CA VAL A 81 9.08 -12.39 -12.80
C VAL A 81 7.59 -12.03 -12.82
N ILE A 82 6.81 -12.60 -13.77
CA ILE A 82 5.37 -12.30 -13.89
C ILE A 82 4.61 -12.64 -12.60
N VAL A 83 5.00 -13.72 -11.92
CA VAL A 83 4.28 -14.17 -10.72
C VAL A 83 4.33 -13.12 -9.60
N PRO A 84 5.50 -12.69 -9.10
CA PRO A 84 5.56 -11.63 -8.09
C PRO A 84 5.12 -10.25 -8.62
N ALA A 85 5.34 -9.96 -9.91
CA ALA A 85 4.87 -8.70 -10.51
C ALA A 85 3.36 -8.55 -10.53
N VAL A 86 2.61 -9.66 -10.62
CA VAL A 86 1.14 -9.67 -10.52
C VAL A 86 0.70 -9.75 -9.05
N ALA A 87 1.39 -10.52 -8.23
CA ALA A 87 1.04 -10.70 -6.82
C ALA A 87 1.13 -9.37 -6.03
N LEU A 88 2.11 -8.51 -6.33
CA LEU A 88 2.32 -7.25 -5.64
C LEU A 88 1.13 -6.28 -5.77
N PRO A 89 0.66 -5.90 -6.97
CA PRO A 89 -0.50 -5.01 -7.08
C PRO A 89 -1.79 -5.64 -6.52
N VAL A 90 -1.98 -6.95 -6.65
CA VAL A 90 -3.13 -7.64 -6.05
C VAL A 90 -3.10 -7.55 -4.53
N SER A 91 -1.92 -7.74 -3.90
CA SER A 91 -1.75 -7.60 -2.46
C SER A 91 -1.97 -6.16 -2.00
N LEU A 92 -1.48 -5.17 -2.74
CA LEU A 92 -1.72 -3.76 -2.44
C LEU A 92 -3.19 -3.40 -2.51
N ILE A 93 -3.89 -3.81 -3.57
CA ILE A 93 -5.34 -3.59 -3.69
C ILE A 93 -6.08 -4.27 -2.55
N GLY A 94 -5.71 -5.50 -2.21
CA GLY A 94 -6.26 -6.22 -1.06
C GLY A 94 -5.99 -5.49 0.27
N SER A 95 -4.86 -4.80 0.40
CA SER A 95 -4.52 -4.02 1.60
C SER A 95 -5.43 -2.80 1.79
N PHE A 96 -5.91 -2.17 0.72
CA PHE A 96 -6.92 -1.11 0.80
C PHE A 96 -8.26 -1.61 1.37
N LEU A 97 -8.61 -2.89 1.14
CA LEU A 97 -9.77 -3.49 1.77
C LEU A 97 -9.65 -3.48 3.31
N GLY A 98 -8.44 -3.68 3.83
CA GLY A 98 -8.17 -3.56 5.27
C GLY A 98 -8.43 -2.17 5.82
N LEU A 99 -8.06 -1.11 5.08
CA LEU A 99 -8.38 0.25 5.50
C LEU A 99 -9.89 0.47 5.62
N TYR A 100 -10.64 -0.09 4.68
CA TYR A 100 -12.11 -0.01 4.69
C TYR A 100 -12.72 -0.79 5.88
N ILE A 101 -12.24 -2.00 6.15
CA ILE A 101 -12.74 -2.85 7.25
C ILE A 101 -12.49 -2.22 8.62
N PHE A 102 -11.33 -1.60 8.81
CA PHE A 102 -10.92 -0.98 10.08
C PHE A 102 -11.29 0.51 10.16
N ASP A 103 -12.04 1.03 9.20
CA ASP A 103 -12.46 2.44 9.12
C ASP A 103 -11.27 3.42 9.26
N LEU A 104 -10.16 3.07 8.60
CA LEU A 104 -8.94 3.88 8.61
C LEU A 104 -8.95 4.89 7.48
N SER A 105 -8.58 6.12 7.79
CA SER A 105 -8.44 7.17 6.78
C SER A 105 -7.15 7.02 5.99
N ILE A 106 -7.22 7.32 4.69
CA ILE A 106 -6.00 7.44 3.87
C ILE A 106 -5.28 8.73 4.27
N ASN A 107 -4.18 8.57 4.98
CA ASN A 107 -3.30 9.65 5.40
C ASN A 107 -1.84 9.32 5.03
N ILE A 108 -0.94 10.30 5.22
CA ILE A 108 0.47 10.17 4.84
C ILE A 108 1.13 8.96 5.53
N PHE A 109 0.80 8.68 6.79
CA PHE A 109 1.40 7.57 7.55
C PHE A 109 0.95 6.21 7.03
N VAL A 110 -0.35 6.06 6.70
CA VAL A 110 -0.89 4.86 6.06
C VAL A 110 -0.27 4.65 4.68
N LEU A 111 -0.11 5.73 3.90
CA LEU A 111 0.53 5.64 2.58
C LEU A 111 2.02 5.29 2.68
N LEU A 112 2.75 5.84 3.66
CA LEU A 112 4.13 5.44 3.95
C LEU A 112 4.22 3.97 4.38
N SER A 113 3.20 3.47 5.11
CA SER A 113 3.10 2.05 5.45
C SER A 113 3.03 1.17 4.20
N PHE A 114 2.30 1.58 3.17
CA PHE A 114 2.25 0.82 1.92
C PHE A 114 3.56 0.83 1.16
N ILE A 115 4.31 1.94 1.16
CA ILE A 115 5.67 1.96 0.57
C ILE A 115 6.57 0.95 1.30
N LEU A 116 6.52 0.94 2.64
CA LEU A 116 7.28 0.00 3.44
C LEU A 116 6.81 -1.45 3.20
N ALA A 117 5.50 -1.65 3.09
CA ALA A 117 4.90 -2.94 2.85
C ALA A 117 5.30 -3.56 1.50
N ILE A 118 5.57 -2.76 0.45
CA ILE A 118 5.98 -3.28 -0.86
C ILE A 118 7.19 -4.21 -0.76
N GLY A 119 8.22 -3.83 0.01
CA GLY A 119 9.39 -4.67 0.22
C GLY A 119 9.02 -6.00 0.89
N ILE A 120 8.21 -5.95 1.94
CA ILE A 120 7.79 -7.14 2.71
C ILE A 120 6.84 -8.03 1.89
N ILE A 121 5.92 -7.41 1.14
CA ILE A 121 4.91 -8.11 0.31
C ILE A 121 5.57 -8.94 -0.79
N THR A 122 6.65 -8.42 -1.38
CA THR A 122 7.32 -9.12 -2.49
C THR A 122 8.10 -10.34 -2.04
N ASP A 123 8.64 -10.35 -0.84
CA ASP A 123 9.50 -11.42 -0.36
C ASP A 123 8.81 -12.80 -0.38
N ASP A 124 7.58 -12.88 0.13
CA ASP A 124 6.80 -14.14 0.15
C ASP A 124 6.53 -14.68 -1.26
N SER A 125 6.18 -13.78 -2.19
CA SER A 125 5.90 -14.17 -3.58
C SER A 125 7.15 -14.57 -4.34
N VAL A 126 8.30 -13.93 -4.06
CA VAL A 126 9.60 -14.27 -4.67
C VAL A 126 10.06 -15.63 -4.19
N ILE A 127 10.05 -15.88 -2.87
CA ILE A 127 10.44 -17.17 -2.28
C ILE A 127 9.54 -18.30 -2.82
N MET A 128 8.24 -18.06 -2.94
CA MET A 128 7.30 -19.01 -3.52
C MET A 128 7.65 -19.33 -4.98
N THR A 129 7.91 -18.29 -5.78
CA THR A 129 8.24 -18.43 -7.20
C THR A 129 9.57 -19.18 -7.40
N ASP A 130 10.57 -18.83 -6.60
CA ASP A 130 11.89 -19.48 -6.65
C ASP A 130 11.80 -20.98 -6.33
N ALA A 131 11.05 -21.34 -5.29
CA ALA A 131 10.85 -22.75 -4.93
C ALA A 131 10.13 -23.55 -6.01
N ILE A 132 9.19 -22.94 -6.72
CA ILE A 132 8.49 -23.58 -7.84
C ILE A 132 9.44 -23.69 -9.04
N TYR A 133 10.13 -22.59 -9.37
CA TYR A 133 11.01 -22.50 -10.52
C TYR A 133 12.18 -23.49 -10.44
N THR A 134 12.85 -23.58 -9.30
CA THR A 134 13.92 -24.55 -9.05
C THR A 134 13.48 -25.99 -9.29
N ARG A 135 12.24 -26.35 -8.95
CA ARG A 135 11.69 -27.69 -9.21
C ARG A 135 11.42 -27.95 -10.68
N ILE A 136 10.99 -26.92 -11.40
CA ILE A 136 10.79 -27.02 -12.87
C ILE A 136 12.14 -27.22 -13.56
N GLU A 137 13.18 -26.50 -13.14
CA GLU A 137 14.55 -26.68 -13.66
C GLU A 137 15.08 -28.11 -13.39
N ASN A 138 14.68 -28.73 -12.30
CA ASN A 138 15.00 -30.12 -11.97
C ASN A 138 14.14 -31.15 -12.74
N GLY A 139 13.31 -30.69 -13.69
CA GLY A 139 12.55 -31.58 -14.60
C GLY A 139 11.14 -31.95 -14.08
N GLU A 140 10.65 -31.36 -12.98
CA GLU A 140 9.27 -31.57 -12.55
C GLU A 140 8.29 -30.79 -13.47
N THR A 141 7.11 -31.35 -13.71
CA THR A 141 6.07 -30.60 -14.46
C THR A 141 5.58 -29.39 -13.65
N PRO A 142 5.20 -28.25 -14.31
CA PRO A 142 4.82 -27.03 -13.62
C PRO A 142 3.75 -27.20 -12.54
N LEU A 143 2.75 -28.05 -12.78
CA LEU A 143 1.69 -28.33 -11.81
C LEU A 143 2.21 -29.07 -10.56
N VAL A 144 3.07 -30.05 -10.75
CA VAL A 144 3.69 -30.82 -9.64
C VAL A 144 4.67 -29.95 -8.87
N ALA A 145 5.47 -29.18 -9.60
CA ALA A 145 6.43 -28.22 -9.02
C ALA A 145 5.71 -27.16 -8.17
N ALA A 146 4.60 -26.61 -8.66
CA ALA A 146 3.78 -25.66 -7.91
C ALA A 146 3.19 -26.27 -6.63
N TYR A 147 2.65 -27.48 -6.70
CA TYR A 147 2.10 -28.17 -5.53
C TYR A 147 3.17 -28.49 -4.48
N LYS A 148 4.28 -29.10 -4.90
CA LYS A 148 5.35 -29.50 -3.97
C LYS A 148 6.12 -28.29 -3.45
N GLY A 149 6.40 -27.30 -4.30
CA GLY A 149 7.08 -26.06 -3.93
C GLY A 149 6.28 -25.26 -2.92
N SER A 150 4.97 -25.06 -3.15
CA SER A 150 4.11 -24.37 -2.22
C SER A 150 4.02 -25.07 -0.86
N LYS A 151 3.85 -26.39 -0.84
CA LYS A 151 3.80 -27.17 0.39
C LYS A 151 5.09 -27.05 1.22
N GLN A 152 6.24 -27.01 0.56
CA GLN A 152 7.54 -26.88 1.22
C GLN A 152 7.68 -25.54 1.96
N ILE A 153 7.16 -24.44 1.38
CA ILE A 153 7.40 -23.08 1.87
C ILE A 153 6.22 -22.54 2.69
N THR A 154 5.04 -23.15 2.60
CA THR A 154 3.84 -22.68 3.31
C THR A 154 4.09 -22.40 4.78
N PHE A 155 4.76 -23.32 5.50
CA PHE A 155 5.02 -23.15 6.92
C PHE A 155 5.96 -21.94 7.20
N ALA A 156 6.98 -21.76 6.36
CA ALA A 156 7.90 -20.64 6.49
C ALA A 156 7.19 -19.29 6.28
N ILE A 157 6.35 -19.17 5.24
CA ILE A 157 5.56 -17.96 4.98
C ILE A 157 4.61 -17.64 6.13
N ILE A 158 3.89 -18.63 6.65
CA ILE A 158 2.99 -18.43 7.79
C ILE A 158 3.79 -17.99 9.04
N ALA A 159 4.93 -18.60 9.30
CA ALA A 159 5.77 -18.25 10.44
C ALA A 159 6.32 -16.82 10.33
N THR A 160 6.84 -16.42 9.16
CA THR A 160 7.33 -15.06 8.93
C THR A 160 6.22 -14.03 9.05
N THR A 161 5.04 -14.31 8.49
CA THR A 161 3.84 -13.47 8.63
C THR A 161 3.47 -13.24 10.09
N LEU A 162 3.39 -14.30 10.89
CA LEU A 162 3.07 -14.20 12.32
C LEU A 162 4.13 -13.38 13.08
N ILE A 163 5.41 -13.58 12.79
CA ILE A 163 6.51 -12.83 13.41
C ILE A 163 6.38 -11.35 13.06
N LEU A 164 6.18 -11.01 11.78
CA LEU A 164 6.06 -9.62 11.34
C LEU A 164 4.84 -8.93 11.96
N VAL A 165 3.69 -9.58 11.97
CA VAL A 165 2.49 -9.05 12.65
C VAL A 165 2.77 -8.84 14.14
N ALA A 166 3.42 -9.79 14.81
CA ALA A 166 3.76 -9.68 16.24
C ALA A 166 4.73 -8.50 16.52
N VAL A 167 5.62 -8.18 15.59
CA VAL A 167 6.54 -7.02 15.71
C VAL A 167 5.78 -5.69 15.62
N PHE A 168 4.74 -5.59 14.78
CA PHE A 168 3.96 -4.35 14.65
C PHE A 168 2.86 -4.20 15.70
N LEU A 169 2.41 -5.29 16.30
CA LEU A 169 1.31 -5.31 17.28
C LEU A 169 1.54 -4.39 18.50
N PRO A 170 2.75 -4.27 19.08
CA PRO A 170 3.02 -3.35 20.20
C PRO A 170 2.76 -1.87 19.87
N LEU A 171 2.90 -1.45 18.59
CA LEU A 171 2.66 -0.07 18.18
C LEU A 171 1.20 0.36 18.38
N ILE A 172 0.26 -0.59 18.41
CA ILE A 172 -1.17 -0.33 18.61
C ILE A 172 -1.45 0.17 20.04
N PHE A 173 -0.60 -0.20 21.00
CA PHE A 173 -0.78 0.14 22.42
C PHE A 173 -0.13 1.47 22.83
N ILE A 174 0.55 2.16 21.92
CA ILE A 174 1.14 3.48 22.17
C ILE A 174 0.00 4.49 22.38
N LYS A 175 0.06 5.24 23.49
CA LYS A 175 -0.95 6.25 23.85
C LYS A 175 -0.54 7.66 23.38
N GLY A 176 -1.52 8.55 23.29
CA GLY A 176 -1.33 9.94 22.91
C GLY A 176 -1.55 10.22 21.42
N ILE A 177 -1.29 11.44 20.99
CA ILE A 177 -1.51 11.88 19.59
C ILE A 177 -0.64 11.06 18.62
N SER A 178 0.63 10.86 18.97
CA SER A 178 1.53 10.01 18.19
C SER A 178 1.05 8.55 18.15
N GLY A 179 0.43 8.06 19.24
CA GLY A 179 -0.11 6.71 19.33
C GLY A 179 -1.21 6.44 18.30
N THR A 180 -2.07 7.41 18.03
CA THR A 180 -3.11 7.27 17.00
C THR A 180 -2.48 7.04 15.61
N LEU A 181 -1.44 7.80 15.25
CA LEU A 181 -0.73 7.68 13.98
C LEU A 181 -0.03 6.32 13.86
N PHE A 182 0.68 5.89 14.91
CA PHE A 182 1.35 4.59 14.93
C PHE A 182 0.36 3.42 14.91
N LYS A 183 -0.80 3.56 15.54
CA LYS A 183 -1.86 2.55 15.52
C LYS A 183 -2.38 2.32 14.10
N GLU A 184 -2.71 3.39 13.36
CA GLU A 184 -3.17 3.30 11.97
C GLU A 184 -2.11 2.65 11.07
N THR A 185 -0.84 3.08 11.21
CA THR A 185 0.32 2.50 10.52
C THR A 185 0.46 1.00 10.80
N ALA A 186 0.42 0.61 12.08
CA ALA A 186 0.60 -0.78 12.49
C ALA A 186 -0.53 -1.68 11.96
N ILE A 187 -1.77 -1.22 11.99
CA ILE A 187 -2.91 -1.96 11.45
C ILE A 187 -2.77 -2.10 9.93
N ALA A 188 -2.47 -1.00 9.22
CA ALA A 188 -2.29 -1.01 7.77
C ALA A 188 -1.16 -1.97 7.33
N LEU A 189 0.00 -1.92 7.99
CA LEU A 189 1.12 -2.83 7.75
C LEU A 189 0.76 -4.29 8.04
N SER A 190 0.22 -4.56 9.23
CA SER A 190 -0.11 -5.93 9.63
C SER A 190 -1.14 -6.56 8.68
N PHE A 191 -2.16 -5.80 8.29
CA PHE A 191 -3.15 -6.29 7.34
C PHE A 191 -2.54 -6.52 5.95
N SER A 192 -1.68 -5.63 5.48
CA SER A 192 -0.98 -5.77 4.20
C SER A 192 -0.12 -7.04 4.16
N ILE A 193 0.58 -7.34 5.25
CA ILE A 193 1.39 -8.55 5.38
C ILE A 193 0.52 -9.81 5.35
N VAL A 194 -0.61 -9.82 6.06
CA VAL A 194 -1.55 -10.95 6.04
C VAL A 194 -2.14 -11.18 4.65
N VAL A 195 -2.55 -10.11 3.96
CA VAL A 195 -3.07 -10.19 2.58
C VAL A 195 -1.99 -10.69 1.63
N SER A 196 -0.74 -10.20 1.77
CA SER A 196 0.38 -10.66 0.95
C SER A 196 0.64 -12.15 1.11
N SER A 197 0.71 -12.62 2.35
CA SER A 197 0.88 -14.04 2.65
C SER A 197 -0.24 -14.89 2.03
N PHE A 198 -1.48 -14.43 2.12
CA PHE A 198 -2.61 -15.10 1.48
C PHE A 198 -2.46 -15.16 -0.05
N VAL A 199 -2.07 -14.05 -0.67
CA VAL A 199 -1.80 -13.97 -2.12
C VAL A 199 -0.62 -14.87 -2.51
N ALA A 200 0.46 -14.86 -1.74
CA ALA A 200 1.63 -15.69 -1.98
C ALA A 200 1.32 -17.20 -1.88
N LEU A 201 0.43 -17.59 -0.97
CA LEU A 201 0.04 -18.99 -0.78
C LEU A 201 -1.03 -19.48 -1.77
N THR A 202 -1.77 -18.57 -2.42
CA THR A 202 -2.87 -18.93 -3.32
C THR A 202 -2.59 -18.54 -4.76
N LEU A 203 -2.38 -17.25 -5.02
CA LEU A 203 -2.21 -16.72 -6.37
C LEU A 203 -0.85 -17.10 -6.95
N SER A 204 0.25 -17.02 -6.18
CA SER A 204 1.59 -17.32 -6.70
C SER A 204 1.76 -18.76 -7.18
N PRO A 205 1.32 -19.81 -6.45
CA PRO A 205 1.36 -21.17 -6.97
C PRO A 205 0.47 -21.38 -8.19
N MET A 206 -0.70 -20.75 -8.23
CA MET A 206 -1.60 -20.83 -9.39
C MET A 206 -0.95 -20.21 -10.64
N LEU A 207 -0.36 -19.02 -10.51
CA LEU A 207 0.35 -18.37 -11.61
C LEU A 207 1.60 -19.15 -12.00
N GLY A 208 2.37 -19.64 -11.01
CA GLY A 208 3.54 -20.47 -11.24
C GLY A 208 3.23 -21.73 -12.03
N SER A 209 2.11 -22.42 -11.75
CA SER A 209 1.70 -23.60 -12.49
C SER A 209 1.30 -23.33 -13.95
N LYS A 210 0.96 -22.08 -14.31
CA LYS A 210 0.49 -21.70 -15.66
C LYS A 210 1.53 -20.99 -16.50
N PHE A 211 2.39 -20.19 -15.88
CA PHE A 211 3.32 -19.30 -16.59
C PHE A 211 4.76 -19.79 -16.57
N LEU A 212 5.14 -20.63 -15.63
CA LEU A 212 6.44 -21.26 -15.53
C LEU A 212 6.42 -22.63 -16.22
#